data_60aafa1b8e1903092eb5b4c6065582be
#
_entry.id   60aafa1b8e1903092eb5b4c6065582be
#
_cell.length_a   1.000
_cell.length_b   1.000
_cell.length_c   1.000
_cell.angle_alpha   90.00
_cell.angle_beta   90.00
_cell.angle_gamma   90.00
#
_symmetry.space_group_name_H-M   'P 1'
#
loop_
_entity.id
_entity.type
_entity.pdbx_description
1 polymer ?
#
loop_
_entity_poly.entity_id
_entity_poly.type
_entity_poly.pdbx_seq_one_letter_code
_entity_poly.pdbx_strand_id
1 'polypeptide(L)'
;MAFTYPVTLNLNNRRCTVVGGGEVAFRKVQSLLEEQANVVVVSPALCEELQDLYQSGTFTWINEAFKEEFLQDSFLVIAATNNRAINHQVSVWCENNHVLVNVVDSREDSSFTVNSAVRRGDLLIAISTGGASPAVSKAIRMRLEEMFGEEYAVMLEIMADAREKAMDSITDEKKRRAFLQQLAQMNLQDVLKTESKEEVQKRVELCLSSYWA
;
A
#
# COMPACT_ATOMS: atom_id res chain seq x y z
N MET A 1 -16.55 -0.77 -20.43
CA MET A 1 -16.28 -1.38 -19.08
C MET A 1 -14.78 -1.56 -18.97
N ALA A 2 -14.19 -1.21 -17.83
CA ALA A 2 -12.76 -1.47 -17.61
C ALA A 2 -12.63 -2.89 -17.03
N PHE A 3 -11.90 -3.73 -17.76
CA PHE A 3 -11.53 -5.04 -17.24
C PHE A 3 -10.31 -4.83 -16.33
N THR A 4 -10.55 -4.72 -15.01
CA THR A 4 -9.50 -4.51 -14.01
C THR A 4 -9.51 -5.65 -13.01
N TYR A 5 -8.32 -6.12 -12.64
CA TYR A 5 -8.14 -7.17 -11.65
C TYR A 5 -7.59 -6.56 -10.34
N PRO A 6 -8.25 -6.77 -9.18
CA PRO A 6 -7.78 -6.23 -7.92
C PRO A 6 -6.58 -7.03 -7.40
N VAL A 7 -5.49 -6.33 -7.14
CA VAL A 7 -4.26 -6.92 -6.58
C VAL A 7 -3.69 -6.00 -5.51
N THR A 8 -2.97 -6.58 -4.55
CA THR A 8 -2.11 -5.87 -3.63
C THR A 8 -0.66 -6.19 -3.99
N LEU A 9 0.15 -5.15 -4.22
CA LEU A 9 1.57 -5.28 -4.56
C LEU A 9 2.41 -5.16 -3.29
N ASN A 10 3.35 -6.07 -3.11
CA ASN A 10 4.40 -5.95 -2.11
C ASN A 10 5.57 -5.17 -2.73
N LEU A 11 5.78 -3.93 -2.28
CA LEU A 11 6.82 -3.03 -2.77
C LEU A 11 8.08 -3.02 -1.87
N ASN A 12 8.07 -3.73 -0.74
CA ASN A 12 9.18 -3.76 0.20
C ASN A 12 10.48 -4.13 -0.52
N ASN A 13 11.47 -3.23 -0.45
CA ASN A 13 12.79 -3.34 -1.11
C ASN A 13 12.71 -3.48 -2.65
N ARG A 14 11.57 -3.22 -3.30
CA ARG A 14 11.46 -3.21 -4.76
C ARG A 14 11.86 -1.86 -5.31
N ARG A 15 12.66 -1.85 -6.38
CA ARG A 15 13.02 -0.63 -7.07
C ARG A 15 11.79 -0.02 -7.75
N CYS A 16 11.40 1.18 -7.32
CA CYS A 16 10.31 1.96 -7.89
C CYS A 16 10.86 3.28 -8.43
N THR A 17 10.73 3.53 -9.73
CA THR A 17 11.27 4.73 -10.37
C THR A 17 10.16 5.74 -10.62
N VAL A 18 10.38 6.99 -10.19
CA VAL A 18 9.49 8.12 -10.45
C VAL A 18 10.19 9.07 -11.42
N VAL A 19 9.62 9.26 -12.60
CA VAL A 19 10.11 10.21 -13.60
C VAL A 19 9.34 11.52 -13.44
N GLY A 20 10.04 12.56 -12.98
CA GLY A 20 9.48 13.86 -12.63
C GLY A 20 9.88 14.30 -11.22
N GLY A 21 9.93 15.61 -10.97
CA GLY A 21 10.40 16.20 -9.71
C GLY A 21 9.48 17.27 -9.13
N GLY A 22 8.22 17.35 -9.59
CA GLY A 22 7.23 18.32 -9.10
C GLY A 22 6.35 17.77 -7.97
N GLU A 23 5.36 18.55 -7.52
CA GLU A 23 4.44 18.22 -6.43
C GLU A 23 3.69 16.87 -6.64
N VAL A 24 3.36 16.53 -7.89
CA VAL A 24 2.70 15.24 -8.17
C VAL A 24 3.66 14.09 -7.92
N ALA A 25 4.92 14.24 -8.37
CA ALA A 25 5.97 13.25 -8.11
C ALA A 25 6.22 13.11 -6.60
N PHE A 26 6.28 14.21 -5.85
CA PHE A 26 6.43 14.19 -4.39
C PHE A 26 5.39 13.29 -3.70
N ARG A 27 4.10 13.50 -4.01
CA ARG A 27 3.03 12.66 -3.42
C ARG A 27 3.18 11.18 -3.76
N LYS A 28 3.70 10.87 -4.95
CA LYS A 28 3.96 9.49 -5.37
C LYS A 28 5.17 8.89 -4.66
N VAL A 29 6.23 9.68 -4.51
CA VAL A 29 7.42 9.27 -3.75
C VAL A 29 7.06 8.97 -2.30
N GLN A 30 6.31 9.85 -1.63
CA GLN A 30 5.85 9.61 -0.26
C GLN A 30 5.09 8.28 -0.14
N SER A 31 4.09 8.06 -1.00
CA SER A 31 3.31 6.82 -0.97
C SER A 31 4.16 5.56 -1.21
N LEU A 32 5.20 5.63 -2.06
CA LEU A 32 6.10 4.52 -2.30
C LEU A 32 7.03 4.26 -1.10
N LEU A 33 7.50 5.32 -0.44
CA LEU A 33 8.35 5.22 0.75
C LEU A 33 7.58 4.65 1.94
N GLU A 34 6.30 4.99 2.11
CA GLU A 34 5.41 4.39 3.12
C GLU A 34 5.32 2.86 2.96
N GLU A 35 5.43 2.36 1.72
CA GLU A 35 5.44 0.92 1.40
C GLU A 35 6.86 0.31 1.40
N GLN A 36 7.85 1.04 1.94
CA GLN A 36 9.26 0.61 2.03
C GLN A 36 9.90 0.26 0.68
N ALA A 37 9.43 0.90 -0.41
CA ALA A 37 10.03 0.74 -1.71
C ALA A 37 11.43 1.38 -1.78
N ASN A 38 12.30 0.82 -2.61
CA ASN A 38 13.56 1.46 -2.97
C ASN A 38 13.29 2.47 -4.09
N VAL A 39 13.10 3.73 -3.69
CA VAL A 39 12.65 4.78 -4.61
C VAL A 39 13.82 5.45 -5.32
N VAL A 40 13.69 5.60 -6.64
CA VAL A 40 14.60 6.38 -7.49
C VAL A 40 13.79 7.47 -8.18
N VAL A 41 14.21 8.72 -8.05
CA VAL A 41 13.61 9.87 -8.74
C VAL A 41 14.53 10.31 -9.87
N VAL A 42 13.98 10.43 -11.09
CA VAL A 42 14.68 10.92 -12.28
C VAL A 42 14.10 12.26 -12.68
N SER A 43 14.84 13.32 -12.47
CA SER A 43 14.41 14.68 -12.82
C SER A 43 15.60 15.64 -12.81
N PRO A 44 15.67 16.63 -13.73
CA PRO A 44 16.70 17.68 -13.71
C PRO A 44 16.54 18.66 -12.53
N ALA A 45 15.38 18.70 -11.88
CA ALA A 45 15.11 19.53 -10.72
C ALA A 45 14.06 18.89 -9.81
N LEU A 46 14.09 19.20 -8.53
CA LEU A 46 13.12 18.77 -7.52
C LEU A 46 12.36 19.98 -7.00
N CYS A 47 11.07 19.83 -6.66
CA CYS A 47 10.35 20.80 -5.83
C CYS A 47 10.93 20.82 -4.40
N GLU A 48 10.58 21.84 -3.63
CA GLU A 48 11.14 22.08 -2.29
C GLU A 48 10.93 20.87 -1.37
N GLU A 49 9.73 20.31 -1.35
CA GLU A 49 9.38 19.17 -0.52
C GLU A 49 10.17 17.89 -0.88
N LEU A 50 10.45 17.68 -2.17
CA LEU A 50 11.32 16.58 -2.60
C LEU A 50 12.78 16.82 -2.26
N GLN A 51 13.25 18.09 -2.28
CA GLN A 51 14.61 18.42 -1.85
C GLN A 51 14.80 18.12 -0.37
N ASP A 52 13.85 18.52 0.48
CA ASP A 52 13.88 18.26 1.92
C ASP A 52 13.90 16.74 2.19
N LEU A 53 13.05 16.00 1.49
CA LEU A 53 12.98 14.54 1.60
C LEU A 53 14.27 13.86 1.10
N TYR A 54 14.90 14.38 0.05
CA TYR A 54 16.19 13.88 -0.45
C TYR A 54 17.33 14.11 0.56
N GLN A 55 17.34 15.27 1.25
CA GLN A 55 18.34 15.56 2.28
C GLN A 55 18.30 14.58 3.45
N SER A 56 17.13 14.00 3.73
CA SER A 56 16.99 12.94 4.74
C SER A 56 17.49 11.56 4.29
N GLY A 57 17.96 11.43 3.04
CA GLY A 57 18.54 10.19 2.51
C GLY A 57 17.54 9.07 2.21
N THR A 58 16.27 9.39 2.07
CA THR A 58 15.19 8.39 1.94
C THR A 58 15.04 7.79 0.54
N PHE A 59 15.56 8.46 -0.50
CA PHE A 59 15.51 7.97 -1.88
C PHE A 59 16.77 8.35 -2.66
N THR A 60 16.97 7.74 -3.82
CA THR A 60 18.04 8.08 -4.77
C THR A 60 17.54 9.08 -5.78
N TRP A 61 18.28 10.17 -6.01
CA TRP A 61 17.97 11.16 -7.05
C TRP A 61 18.98 11.10 -8.19
N ILE A 62 18.49 10.92 -9.41
CA ILE A 62 19.25 11.06 -10.66
C ILE A 62 18.94 12.45 -11.22
N ASN A 63 19.88 13.38 -11.01
CA ASN A 63 19.74 14.78 -11.45
C ASN A 63 20.05 14.91 -12.96
N GLU A 64 19.23 14.28 -13.76
CA GLU A 64 19.35 14.31 -15.23
C GLU A 64 17.97 14.37 -15.89
N ALA A 65 17.93 14.78 -17.19
CA ALA A 65 16.76 14.58 -18.02
C ALA A 65 16.51 13.08 -18.21
N PHE A 66 15.25 12.71 -18.44
CA PHE A 66 14.86 11.32 -18.64
C PHE A 66 15.65 10.65 -19.78
N LYS A 67 16.15 9.44 -19.49
CA LYS A 67 16.70 8.47 -20.43
C LYS A 67 16.17 7.09 -20.06
N GLU A 68 15.94 6.24 -21.05
CA GLU A 68 15.40 4.89 -20.87
C GLU A 68 16.29 3.99 -19.98
N GLU A 69 17.61 4.20 -20.01
CA GLU A 69 18.57 3.47 -19.16
C GLU A 69 18.30 3.59 -17.66
N PHE A 70 17.66 4.69 -17.21
CA PHE A 70 17.33 4.90 -15.80
C PHE A 70 16.17 4.06 -15.30
N LEU A 71 15.41 3.46 -16.22
CA LEU A 71 14.29 2.57 -15.88
C LEU A 71 14.70 1.10 -15.70
N GLN A 72 15.93 0.75 -16.02
CA GLN A 72 16.41 -0.62 -15.88
C GLN A 72 16.27 -1.11 -14.42
N ASP A 73 15.93 -2.39 -14.27
CA ASP A 73 15.69 -3.06 -13.00
C ASP A 73 14.52 -2.49 -12.17
N SER A 74 13.70 -1.59 -12.73
CA SER A 74 12.50 -1.10 -12.06
C SER A 74 11.42 -2.17 -12.02
N PHE A 75 10.87 -2.40 -10.83
CA PHE A 75 9.68 -3.22 -10.66
C PHE A 75 8.41 -2.46 -11.06
N LEU A 76 8.41 -1.15 -10.78
CA LEU A 76 7.28 -0.26 -11.01
C LEU A 76 7.81 1.14 -11.39
N VAL A 77 7.16 1.79 -12.35
CA VAL A 77 7.49 3.14 -12.80
C VAL A 77 6.27 4.05 -12.68
N ILE A 78 6.50 5.29 -12.23
CA ILE A 78 5.49 6.36 -12.25
C ILE A 78 6.03 7.49 -13.12
N ALA A 79 5.32 7.81 -14.21
CA ALA A 79 5.60 8.97 -15.04
C ALA A 79 4.76 10.16 -14.59
N ALA A 80 5.41 11.17 -14.01
CA ALA A 80 4.80 12.34 -13.39
C ALA A 80 5.45 13.64 -13.85
N THR A 81 5.77 13.74 -15.14
CA THR A 81 6.31 14.97 -15.74
C THR A 81 5.20 15.81 -16.37
N ASN A 82 5.49 17.10 -16.60
CA ASN A 82 4.61 17.98 -17.37
C ASN A 82 4.73 17.77 -18.89
N ASN A 83 5.62 16.89 -19.34
CA ASN A 83 5.87 16.61 -20.76
C ASN A 83 5.20 15.27 -21.16
N ARG A 84 4.09 15.36 -21.87
CA ARG A 84 3.34 14.19 -22.34
C ARG A 84 4.16 13.26 -23.23
N ALA A 85 5.07 13.81 -24.05
CA ALA A 85 5.91 12.99 -24.91
C ALA A 85 6.88 12.13 -24.09
N ILE A 86 7.48 12.68 -23.04
CA ILE A 86 8.32 11.93 -22.10
C ILE A 86 7.49 10.86 -21.38
N ASN A 87 6.32 11.23 -20.86
CA ASN A 87 5.44 10.28 -20.15
C ASN A 87 5.04 9.12 -21.07
N HIS A 88 4.73 9.39 -22.32
CA HIS A 88 4.43 8.35 -23.32
C HIS A 88 5.66 7.47 -23.64
N GLN A 89 6.86 8.04 -23.80
CA GLN A 89 8.10 7.26 -23.95
C GLN A 89 8.33 6.32 -22.79
N VAL A 90 8.14 6.79 -21.55
CA VAL A 90 8.22 5.95 -20.34
C VAL A 90 7.23 4.79 -20.42
N SER A 91 5.97 5.06 -20.80
CA SER A 91 4.94 4.02 -20.96
C SER A 91 5.34 2.97 -21.98
N VAL A 92 5.74 3.39 -23.19
CA VAL A 92 6.17 2.47 -24.28
C VAL A 92 7.35 1.61 -23.85
N TRP A 93 8.35 2.21 -23.19
CA TRP A 93 9.48 1.45 -22.70
C TRP A 93 9.05 0.40 -21.66
N CYS A 94 8.19 0.79 -20.70
CA CYS A 94 7.68 -0.11 -19.68
C CYS A 94 6.86 -1.26 -20.27
N GLU A 95 6.01 -1.00 -21.25
CA GLU A 95 5.24 -2.03 -21.94
C GLU A 95 6.16 -3.06 -22.63
N ASN A 96 7.16 -2.59 -23.36
CA ASN A 96 8.12 -3.43 -24.07
C ASN A 96 9.00 -4.28 -23.12
N ASN A 97 9.21 -3.82 -21.87
CA ASN A 97 10.03 -4.49 -20.86
C ASN A 97 9.19 -5.18 -19.78
N HIS A 98 7.86 -5.25 -19.91
CA HIS A 98 6.95 -5.85 -18.96
C HIS A 98 7.03 -5.26 -17.53
N VAL A 99 7.30 -3.96 -17.44
CA VAL A 99 7.37 -3.20 -16.18
C VAL A 99 6.03 -2.53 -15.92
N LEU A 100 5.57 -2.58 -14.66
CA LEU A 100 4.34 -1.89 -14.26
C LEU A 100 4.51 -0.38 -14.40
N VAL A 101 3.56 0.30 -15.07
CA VAL A 101 3.62 1.74 -15.26
C VAL A 101 2.31 2.44 -14.91
N ASN A 102 2.43 3.57 -14.20
CA ASN A 102 1.35 4.53 -14.01
C ASN A 102 1.78 5.88 -14.57
N VAL A 103 1.07 6.35 -15.57
CA VAL A 103 1.25 7.69 -16.15
C VAL A 103 0.20 8.62 -15.54
N VAL A 104 0.65 9.67 -14.88
CA VAL A 104 -0.26 10.64 -14.27
C VAL A 104 -1.09 11.31 -15.37
N ASP A 105 -2.40 11.37 -15.15
CA ASP A 105 -3.40 11.94 -16.06
C ASP A 105 -3.54 11.23 -17.43
N SER A 106 -2.89 10.05 -17.61
CA SER A 106 -3.10 9.20 -18.79
C SER A 106 -3.42 7.76 -18.40
N ARG A 107 -4.69 7.39 -18.57
CA ARG A 107 -5.13 6.03 -18.30
C ARG A 107 -4.73 5.05 -19.41
N GLU A 108 -4.68 5.54 -20.64
CA GLU A 108 -4.34 4.74 -21.83
C GLU A 108 -2.87 4.30 -21.80
N ASP A 109 -2.00 5.16 -21.25
CA ASP A 109 -0.58 4.89 -21.10
C ASP A 109 -0.24 4.16 -19.78
N SER A 110 -1.24 3.74 -18.99
CA SER A 110 -1.03 3.11 -17.68
C SER A 110 -1.42 1.64 -17.68
N SER A 111 -0.55 0.76 -17.20
CA SER A 111 -0.87 -0.66 -16.97
C SER A 111 -1.60 -0.88 -15.64
N PHE A 112 -1.50 0.04 -14.69
CA PHE A 112 -2.24 0.01 -13.43
C PHE A 112 -2.67 1.42 -12.99
N THR A 113 -3.62 1.47 -12.06
CA THR A 113 -4.06 2.73 -11.44
C THR A 113 -3.87 2.68 -9.93
N VAL A 114 -3.49 3.81 -9.34
CA VAL A 114 -3.42 3.95 -7.88
C VAL A 114 -4.82 4.26 -7.36
N ASN A 115 -5.36 3.37 -6.57
CA ASN A 115 -6.70 3.48 -6.00
C ASN A 115 -6.72 4.45 -4.81
N SER A 116 -7.89 5.03 -4.53
CA SER A 116 -8.16 5.64 -3.24
C SER A 116 -8.17 4.53 -2.17
N ALA A 117 -7.58 4.75 -1.00
CA ALA A 117 -7.47 3.70 0.00
C ALA A 117 -7.69 4.21 1.42
N VAL A 118 -8.18 3.33 2.28
CA VAL A 118 -8.18 3.47 3.75
C VAL A 118 -7.20 2.47 4.30
N ARG A 119 -6.31 2.93 5.18
CA ARG A 119 -5.33 2.07 5.84
C ARG A 119 -5.47 2.21 7.37
N ARG A 120 -5.45 1.08 8.07
CA ARG A 120 -5.38 0.99 9.53
C ARG A 120 -4.44 -0.17 9.90
N GLY A 121 -3.17 0.13 10.09
CA GLY A 121 -2.14 -0.91 10.18
C GLY A 121 -2.18 -1.83 8.95
N ASP A 122 -2.38 -3.13 9.16
CA ASP A 122 -2.45 -4.14 8.09
C ASP A 122 -3.78 -4.15 7.33
N LEU A 123 -4.82 -3.47 7.84
CA LEU A 123 -6.07 -3.33 7.09
C LEU A 123 -5.85 -2.37 5.92
N LEU A 124 -6.06 -2.86 4.71
CA LEU A 124 -6.07 -2.06 3.49
C LEU A 124 -7.38 -2.24 2.74
N ILE A 125 -8.14 -1.15 2.55
CA ILE A 125 -9.37 -1.13 1.75
C ILE A 125 -9.12 -0.23 0.54
N ALA A 126 -9.03 -0.82 -0.65
CA ALA A 126 -8.82 -0.10 -1.90
C ALA A 126 -10.15 0.15 -2.62
N ILE A 127 -10.35 1.38 -3.10
CA ILE A 127 -11.59 1.83 -3.73
C ILE A 127 -11.28 2.27 -5.15
N SER A 128 -11.87 1.59 -6.13
CA SER A 128 -11.79 1.96 -7.54
C SER A 128 -13.17 2.20 -8.11
N THR A 129 -13.33 3.29 -8.86
CA THR A 129 -14.52 3.55 -9.69
C THR A 129 -14.24 3.28 -11.17
N GLY A 130 -13.16 2.56 -11.46
CA GLY A 130 -12.73 2.36 -12.84
C GLY A 130 -12.37 3.65 -13.58
N GLY A 131 -12.03 4.73 -12.85
CA GLY A 131 -11.77 6.05 -13.42
C GLY A 131 -13.02 6.87 -13.73
N ALA A 132 -14.22 6.34 -13.44
CA ALA A 132 -15.47 7.05 -13.74
C ALA A 132 -15.69 8.31 -12.88
N SER A 133 -15.27 8.27 -11.60
CA SER A 133 -15.45 9.43 -10.72
C SER A 133 -14.49 9.43 -9.52
N PRO A 134 -13.41 10.22 -9.56
CA PRO A 134 -12.54 10.44 -8.41
C PRO A 134 -13.29 11.01 -7.18
N ALA A 135 -14.32 11.84 -7.40
CA ALA A 135 -15.13 12.41 -6.33
C ALA A 135 -15.92 11.34 -5.57
N VAL A 136 -16.46 10.35 -6.28
CA VAL A 136 -17.19 9.22 -5.66
C VAL A 136 -16.21 8.34 -4.87
N SER A 137 -15.02 8.04 -5.41
CA SER A 137 -14.01 7.27 -4.69
C SER A 137 -13.58 7.99 -3.40
N LYS A 138 -13.41 9.31 -3.45
CA LYS A 138 -13.12 10.14 -2.27
C LYS A 138 -14.25 10.10 -1.24
N ALA A 139 -15.50 10.25 -1.68
CA ALA A 139 -16.65 10.22 -0.78
C ALA A 139 -16.84 8.86 -0.09
N ILE A 140 -16.61 7.76 -0.83
CA ILE A 140 -16.61 6.40 -0.26
C ILE A 140 -15.48 6.26 0.75
N ARG A 141 -14.26 6.71 0.41
CA ARG A 141 -13.11 6.66 1.33
C ARG A 141 -13.43 7.35 2.65
N MET A 142 -13.95 8.58 2.62
CA MET A 142 -14.28 9.32 3.85
C MET A 142 -15.28 8.57 4.75
N ARG A 143 -16.31 7.95 4.16
CA ARG A 143 -17.25 7.12 4.92
C ARG A 143 -16.60 5.89 5.53
N LEU A 144 -15.70 5.24 4.79
CA LEU A 144 -14.98 4.06 5.29
C LEU A 144 -13.98 4.45 6.38
N GLU A 145 -13.36 5.63 6.31
CA GLU A 145 -12.50 6.15 7.38
C GLU A 145 -13.25 6.34 8.70
N GLU A 146 -14.53 6.74 8.65
CA GLU A 146 -15.40 6.85 9.82
C GLU A 146 -15.83 5.47 10.35
N MET A 147 -16.02 4.49 9.47
CA MET A 147 -16.46 3.13 9.84
C MET A 147 -15.31 2.27 10.39
N PHE A 148 -14.09 2.48 9.89
CA PHE A 148 -12.90 1.71 10.26
C PHE A 148 -11.91 2.63 10.97
N GLY A 149 -12.03 2.70 12.30
CA GLY A 149 -11.16 3.51 13.15
C GLY A 149 -9.79 2.84 13.44
N GLU A 150 -8.98 3.49 14.27
CA GLU A 150 -7.62 2.99 14.61
C GLU A 150 -7.65 1.66 15.40
N GLU A 151 -8.77 1.33 16.04
CA GLU A 151 -8.97 0.06 16.71
C GLU A 151 -8.78 -1.15 15.81
N TYR A 152 -9.00 -1.00 14.48
CA TYR A 152 -8.76 -2.08 13.52
C TYR A 152 -7.28 -2.41 13.34
N ALA A 153 -6.39 -1.43 13.46
CA ALA A 153 -4.95 -1.67 13.43
C ALA A 153 -4.52 -2.54 14.61
N VAL A 154 -4.97 -2.16 15.81
CA VAL A 154 -4.67 -2.89 17.07
C VAL A 154 -5.29 -4.28 17.05
N MET A 155 -6.53 -4.40 16.57
CA MET A 155 -7.22 -5.69 16.44
C MET A 155 -6.41 -6.66 15.56
N LEU A 156 -6.00 -6.21 14.38
CA LEU A 156 -5.27 -7.09 13.45
C LEU A 156 -3.90 -7.48 13.98
N GLU A 157 -3.21 -6.59 14.70
CA GLU A 157 -1.96 -6.93 15.38
C GLU A 157 -2.16 -8.06 16.41
N ILE A 158 -3.20 -7.94 17.27
CA ILE A 158 -3.54 -8.98 18.24
C ILE A 158 -3.91 -10.30 17.55
N MET A 159 -4.66 -10.22 16.45
CA MET A 159 -5.08 -11.42 15.70
C MET A 159 -3.91 -12.09 14.99
N ALA A 160 -2.95 -11.33 14.47
CA ALA A 160 -1.74 -11.87 13.85
C ALA A 160 -0.87 -12.63 14.89
N ASP A 161 -0.61 -12.01 16.05
CA ASP A 161 0.12 -12.64 17.17
C ASP A 161 -0.59 -13.91 17.66
N ALA A 162 -1.90 -13.85 17.85
CA ALA A 162 -2.68 -15.02 18.27
C ALA A 162 -2.66 -16.14 17.23
N ARG A 163 -2.67 -15.79 15.94
CA ARG A 163 -2.55 -16.77 14.85
C ARG A 163 -1.19 -17.47 14.85
N GLU A 164 -0.09 -16.71 15.01
CA GLU A 164 1.26 -17.26 15.11
C GLU A 164 1.37 -18.23 16.30
N LYS A 165 0.96 -17.81 17.49
CA LYS A 165 0.92 -18.65 18.70
C LYS A 165 0.07 -19.92 18.49
N ALA A 166 -1.07 -19.83 17.79
CA ALA A 166 -1.92 -20.98 17.52
C ALA A 166 -1.28 -21.95 16.53
N MET A 167 -0.51 -21.44 15.55
CA MET A 167 0.23 -22.29 14.60
C MET A 167 1.30 -23.11 15.31
N ASP A 168 1.96 -22.53 16.32
CA ASP A 168 3.05 -23.18 17.07
C ASP A 168 2.54 -24.13 18.16
N SER A 169 1.40 -23.81 18.81
CA SER A 169 0.92 -24.54 19.99
C SER A 169 -0.20 -25.53 19.75
N ILE A 170 -1.02 -25.33 18.71
CA ILE A 170 -2.16 -26.25 18.39
C ILE A 170 -1.77 -27.14 17.22
N THR A 171 -1.40 -28.39 17.50
CA THR A 171 -1.03 -29.37 16.48
C THR A 171 -2.23 -29.93 15.70
N ASP A 172 -3.40 -30.05 16.34
CA ASP A 172 -4.64 -30.49 15.70
C ASP A 172 -5.19 -29.39 14.77
N GLU A 173 -5.24 -29.68 13.47
CA GLU A 173 -5.72 -28.72 12.46
C GLU A 173 -7.18 -28.31 12.68
N LYS A 174 -8.05 -29.24 13.16
CA LYS A 174 -9.47 -28.92 13.38
C LYS A 174 -9.63 -27.97 14.57
N LYS A 175 -8.92 -28.21 15.67
CA LYS A 175 -8.89 -27.33 16.83
C LYS A 175 -8.33 -25.95 16.47
N ARG A 176 -7.23 -25.91 15.74
CA ARG A 176 -6.63 -24.66 15.28
C ARG A 176 -7.57 -23.84 14.39
N ARG A 177 -8.26 -24.49 13.46
CA ARG A 177 -9.28 -23.84 12.61
C ARG A 177 -10.45 -23.31 13.43
N ALA A 178 -10.92 -24.08 14.41
CA ALA A 178 -12.00 -23.66 15.30
C ALA A 178 -11.60 -22.42 16.13
N PHE A 179 -10.38 -22.40 16.70
CA PHE A 179 -9.83 -21.23 17.39
C PHE A 179 -9.82 -19.99 16.48
N LEU A 180 -9.27 -20.07 15.28
CA LEU A 180 -9.20 -18.95 14.37
C LEU A 180 -10.59 -18.42 13.95
N GLN A 181 -11.58 -19.32 13.82
CA GLN A 181 -12.96 -18.93 13.56
C GLN A 181 -13.57 -18.21 14.78
N GLN A 182 -13.33 -18.72 15.98
CA GLN A 182 -13.80 -18.08 17.23
C GLN A 182 -13.15 -16.70 17.39
N LEU A 183 -11.85 -16.59 17.16
CA LEU A 183 -11.11 -15.32 17.24
C LEU A 183 -11.74 -14.26 16.32
N ALA A 184 -12.09 -14.63 15.10
CA ALA A 184 -12.73 -13.72 14.12
C ALA A 184 -14.14 -13.28 14.57
N GLN A 185 -14.81 -14.03 15.47
CA GLN A 185 -16.15 -13.72 15.96
C GLN A 185 -16.14 -12.92 17.28
N MET A 186 -14.98 -12.67 17.88
CA MET A 186 -14.87 -11.99 19.16
C MET A 186 -15.17 -10.48 19.11
N ASN A 187 -15.41 -9.92 17.92
CA ASN A 187 -15.68 -8.49 17.71
C ASN A 187 -14.68 -7.58 18.47
N LEU A 188 -13.39 -7.91 18.38
CA LEU A 188 -12.33 -7.24 19.14
C LEU A 188 -12.26 -5.73 18.87
N GLN A 189 -12.66 -5.27 17.69
CA GLN A 189 -12.75 -3.85 17.35
C GLN A 189 -13.72 -3.09 18.27
N ASP A 190 -14.83 -3.71 18.67
CA ASP A 190 -15.79 -3.06 19.57
C ASP A 190 -15.31 -3.10 21.02
N VAL A 191 -14.64 -4.17 21.41
CA VAL A 191 -14.02 -4.32 22.76
C VAL A 191 -12.90 -3.29 22.94
N LEU A 192 -12.06 -3.07 21.93
CA LEU A 192 -10.95 -2.11 21.95
C LEU A 192 -11.39 -0.63 22.07
N LYS A 193 -12.68 -0.34 21.86
CA LYS A 193 -13.21 1.01 22.14
C LYS A 193 -13.35 1.32 23.64
N THR A 194 -13.36 0.29 24.49
CA THR A 194 -13.63 0.42 25.93
C THR A 194 -12.57 -0.23 26.82
N GLU A 195 -11.81 -1.18 26.30
CA GLU A 195 -10.77 -1.91 27.01
C GLU A 195 -9.38 -1.60 26.42
N SER A 196 -8.32 -1.75 27.21
CA SER A 196 -6.95 -1.59 26.77
C SER A 196 -6.50 -2.75 25.87
N LYS A 197 -5.44 -2.53 25.08
CA LYS A 197 -4.81 -3.57 24.25
C LYS A 197 -4.40 -4.78 25.09
N GLU A 198 -3.83 -4.55 26.27
CA GLU A 198 -3.35 -5.58 27.18
C GLU A 198 -4.48 -6.45 27.74
N GLU A 199 -5.64 -5.86 28.02
CA GLU A 199 -6.82 -6.60 28.51
C GLU A 199 -7.39 -7.49 27.39
N VAL A 200 -7.47 -6.97 26.17
CA VAL A 200 -7.92 -7.73 25.00
C VAL A 200 -6.95 -8.86 24.66
N GLN A 201 -5.63 -8.62 24.73
CA GLN A 201 -4.61 -9.66 24.53
C GLN A 201 -4.77 -10.79 25.54
N LYS A 202 -4.93 -10.49 26.85
CA LYS A 202 -5.18 -11.51 27.89
C LYS A 202 -6.42 -12.34 27.60
N ARG A 203 -7.50 -11.70 27.13
CA ARG A 203 -8.75 -12.40 26.76
C ARG A 203 -8.53 -13.37 25.61
N VAL A 204 -7.77 -12.96 24.59
CA VAL A 204 -7.41 -13.81 23.45
C VAL A 204 -6.49 -14.97 23.87
N GLU A 205 -5.53 -14.72 24.76
CA GLU A 205 -4.65 -15.76 25.31
C GLU A 205 -5.41 -16.80 26.15
N LEU A 206 -6.37 -16.38 26.95
CA LEU A 206 -7.26 -17.29 27.67
C LEU A 206 -8.12 -18.14 26.72
N CYS A 207 -8.60 -17.55 25.62
CA CYS A 207 -9.29 -18.30 24.58
C CYS A 207 -8.37 -19.32 23.92
N LEU A 208 -7.15 -18.94 23.56
CA LEU A 208 -6.14 -19.81 22.93
C LEU A 208 -5.81 -21.02 23.84
N SER A 209 -5.60 -20.75 25.14
CA SER A 209 -5.23 -21.81 26.11
C SER A 209 -6.31 -22.90 26.24
N SER A 210 -7.57 -22.60 25.99
CA SER A 210 -8.67 -23.57 26.02
C SER A 210 -8.61 -24.61 24.88
N TYR A 211 -7.76 -24.37 23.88
CA TYR A 211 -7.54 -25.27 22.74
C TYR A 211 -6.27 -26.13 22.85
N TRP A 212 -5.46 -25.93 23.89
CA TRP A 212 -4.22 -26.72 24.09
C TRP A 212 -4.47 -28.14 24.63
N ALA A 213 -5.67 -28.39 25.18
CA ALA A 213 -6.04 -29.68 25.79
C ALA A 213 -6.47 -30.75 24.75
#